data_b0bb1d4b50e74025f6f832a45247dad7
#
_entry.id   b0bb1d4b50e74025f6f832a45247dad7
#
_cell.length_a   1.000
_cell.length_b   1.000
_cell.length_c   1.000
_cell.angle_alpha   90.00
_cell.angle_beta   90.00
_cell.angle_gamma   90.00
#
_symmetry.space_group_name_H-M   'P 1'
#
loop_
_entity.id
_entity.type
_entity.pdbx_description
1 polymer ?
#
loop_
_entity_poly.entity_id
_entity_poly.type
_entity_poly.pdbx_seq_one_letter_code
_entity_poly.pdbx_strand_id
1 'polypeptide(L)'
;MRGLMTRSAFALVAILSTVLLAGQPALAARPTPVKQATVIGTGGAAASVDPIATGVAIDVLRRGGNAVDAAVAAAAALGVVEPFSCGLGGGGFMVIYSARDGRVFTLDGRETAPSAFRANSFIDPSTGLPISFAEGVTSGLGVGVPGTPRLWEQALDRFGTIPLAAALAPSIGIARSGFEVDQTFHDQVASNQDRFKDFSSTRDLYLPGGDAPAVGSIFRNPDLAQTYQTLAGHGMDAFYGGDVANGIVTTVQHPPLVPGATRNVRPGLMTAGDLASYQAISRAPTDVRYRGYEIFSMGPPSSGGSTVGEALKILEGFDLGALPRAQALYLMLEASKLAYADRNRYLGDPDFVSVPLQGLLSDAYAAQRRALIGATALPVPVAPGDPSPFNSSTTHLTVSDRFGNVVSYTFTIEQIGGSGIVVPRRGFLLNNELTDFNFVTGTANSPAGGKRPRSSMSPTIVLKDGKPILALGSPGGASIITTVLQILLERLDLGRTLPGAIATARISQRNSSTTQAEPAFFGTPERLALEALGEKFSSTPEIGAATGIEFLPDGMVLAAAEPVRRGGGSALVEVPQP
;
A
#
# COMPACT_ATOMS: atom_id res chain seq x y z
N MET A 1 -10.73 27.50 -97.73
CA MET A 1 -12.14 27.62 -97.33
C MET A 1 -12.27 27.26 -95.88
N ARG A 2 -12.45 28.22 -95.07
CA ARG A 2 -13.34 28.46 -93.93
C ARG A 2 -13.82 27.21 -93.17
N GLY A 3 -13.48 27.09 -91.89
CA GLY A 3 -14.08 26.18 -90.95
C GLY A 3 -13.85 26.66 -89.50
N LEU A 4 -14.90 26.91 -88.84
CA LEU A 4 -15.14 27.56 -87.56
C LEU A 4 -14.39 26.94 -86.35
N MET A 5 -13.86 27.82 -85.53
CA MET A 5 -13.50 27.55 -84.13
C MET A 5 -14.74 27.48 -83.24
N THR A 6 -14.89 26.44 -82.46
CA THR A 6 -15.79 26.43 -81.28
C THR A 6 -14.97 26.34 -80.00
N ARG A 7 -15.10 27.37 -79.20
CA ARG A 7 -14.53 27.46 -77.83
C ARG A 7 -15.46 26.71 -76.86
N SER A 8 -14.97 25.67 -76.23
CA SER A 8 -15.64 25.04 -75.06
C SER A 8 -15.12 25.66 -73.80
N ALA A 9 -15.97 26.29 -73.01
CA ALA A 9 -15.70 26.83 -71.72
C ALA A 9 -15.73 25.68 -70.65
N PHE A 10 -14.63 25.44 -69.95
CA PHE A 10 -14.64 24.60 -68.78
C PHE A 10 -15.09 25.43 -67.58
N ALA A 11 -16.26 25.11 -67.04
CA ALA A 11 -16.72 25.61 -65.76
C ALA A 11 -16.07 24.78 -64.62
N LEU A 12 -15.22 25.42 -63.84
CA LEU A 12 -14.60 24.85 -62.62
C LEU A 12 -15.64 24.95 -61.51
N VAL A 13 -16.24 23.83 -61.09
CA VAL A 13 -17.09 23.75 -59.89
C VAL A 13 -16.18 23.47 -58.72
N ALA A 14 -15.91 24.49 -57.89
CA ALA A 14 -15.23 24.34 -56.62
C ALA A 14 -16.24 23.79 -55.57
N ILE A 15 -16.13 22.50 -55.22
CA ILE A 15 -16.87 21.92 -54.13
C ILE A 15 -16.13 22.28 -52.84
N LEU A 16 -16.66 23.22 -52.06
CA LEU A 16 -16.22 23.57 -50.74
C LEU A 16 -16.70 22.45 -49.79
N SER A 17 -15.80 21.48 -49.47
CA SER A 17 -16.04 20.48 -48.43
C SER A 17 -15.82 21.12 -47.07
N THR A 18 -16.87 21.63 -46.42
CA THR A 18 -16.90 21.98 -45.02
C THR A 18 -16.85 20.68 -44.21
N VAL A 19 -15.66 20.28 -43.74
CA VAL A 19 -15.50 19.26 -42.71
C VAL A 19 -16.04 19.86 -41.42
N LEU A 20 -17.26 19.49 -41.03
CA LEU A 20 -17.73 19.66 -39.67
C LEU A 20 -16.85 18.78 -38.78
N LEU A 21 -15.91 19.39 -38.04
CA LEU A 21 -15.34 18.79 -36.86
C LEU A 21 -16.48 18.65 -35.84
N ALA A 22 -17.18 17.52 -35.87
CA ALA A 22 -18.02 17.11 -34.75
C ALA A 22 -17.10 16.94 -33.53
N GLY A 23 -17.14 17.92 -32.64
CA GLY A 23 -16.46 17.80 -31.34
C GLY A 23 -16.92 16.50 -30.72
N GLN A 24 -15.98 15.60 -30.43
CA GLN A 24 -16.29 14.41 -29.61
C GLN A 24 -16.90 14.91 -28.30
N PRO A 25 -18.06 14.37 -27.87
CA PRO A 25 -18.63 14.76 -26.60
C PRO A 25 -17.57 14.48 -25.54
N ALA A 26 -17.21 15.50 -24.76
CA ALA A 26 -16.36 15.32 -23.59
C ALA A 26 -17.01 14.23 -22.74
N LEU A 27 -16.33 13.09 -22.56
CA LEU A 27 -16.77 12.05 -21.65
C LEU A 27 -16.97 12.74 -20.28
N ALA A 28 -18.21 12.83 -19.84
CA ALA A 28 -18.52 13.37 -18.52
C ALA A 28 -17.79 12.54 -17.45
N ALA A 29 -17.17 13.20 -16.50
CA ALA A 29 -16.55 12.53 -15.36
C ALA A 29 -17.62 11.66 -14.69
N ARG A 30 -17.26 10.43 -14.34
CA ARG A 30 -18.19 9.55 -13.64
C ARG A 30 -18.41 10.12 -12.23
N PRO A 31 -19.66 10.23 -11.76
CA PRO A 31 -19.90 10.61 -10.37
C PRO A 31 -19.24 9.58 -9.45
N THR A 32 -18.60 10.06 -8.38
CA THR A 32 -17.96 9.19 -7.38
C THR A 32 -19.02 8.31 -6.73
N PRO A 33 -18.89 6.98 -6.75
CA PRO A 33 -19.84 6.09 -6.09
C PRO A 33 -19.85 6.37 -4.57
N VAL A 34 -21.00 6.18 -3.94
CA VAL A 34 -21.12 6.32 -2.49
C VAL A 34 -20.30 5.23 -1.79
N LYS A 35 -19.46 5.62 -0.82
CA LYS A 35 -18.69 4.70 0.00
C LYS A 35 -19.63 3.85 0.87
N GLN A 36 -19.45 2.53 0.82
CA GLN A 36 -20.15 1.57 1.68
C GLN A 36 -19.11 0.81 2.51
N ALA A 37 -19.11 1.00 3.82
CA ALA A 37 -18.13 0.36 4.68
C ALA A 37 -18.34 -1.16 4.82
N THR A 38 -19.55 -1.67 4.60
CA THR A 38 -19.87 -3.10 4.77
C THR A 38 -20.94 -3.55 3.78
N VAL A 39 -20.69 -4.64 3.09
CA VAL A 39 -21.66 -5.30 2.19
C VAL A 39 -21.57 -6.82 2.37
N ILE A 40 -22.73 -7.47 2.37
CA ILE A 40 -22.86 -8.94 2.42
C ILE A 40 -23.55 -9.40 1.14
N GLY A 41 -23.15 -10.56 0.62
CA GLY A 41 -23.77 -11.14 -0.57
C GLY A 41 -23.07 -12.41 -1.03
N THR A 42 -23.19 -12.73 -2.31
CA THR A 42 -22.60 -13.92 -2.93
C THR A 42 -21.72 -13.55 -4.13
N GLY A 43 -20.93 -14.50 -4.58
CA GLY A 43 -19.94 -14.31 -5.65
C GLY A 43 -18.63 -13.78 -5.11
N GLY A 44 -17.94 -12.98 -5.93
CA GLY A 44 -16.70 -12.31 -5.52
C GLY A 44 -16.96 -11.06 -4.69
N ALA A 45 -15.94 -10.60 -3.98
CA ALA A 45 -15.98 -9.43 -3.11
C ALA A 45 -14.71 -8.60 -3.23
N ALA A 46 -14.81 -7.30 -2.96
CA ALA A 46 -13.66 -6.39 -2.92
C ALA A 46 -13.84 -5.33 -1.84
N ALA A 47 -12.75 -4.96 -1.17
CA ALA A 47 -12.71 -3.86 -0.22
C ALA A 47 -11.40 -3.07 -0.40
N SER A 48 -11.51 -1.75 -0.49
CA SER A 48 -10.38 -0.82 -0.58
C SER A 48 -10.71 0.51 0.09
N VAL A 49 -9.77 1.44 0.09
CA VAL A 49 -9.97 2.81 0.63
C VAL A 49 -10.79 3.71 -0.30
N ASP A 50 -10.96 3.31 -1.58
CA ASP A 50 -11.60 4.15 -2.59
C ASP A 50 -12.72 3.42 -3.36
N PRO A 51 -13.92 4.04 -3.53
CA PRO A 51 -15.07 3.39 -4.15
C PRO A 51 -14.90 3.18 -5.67
N ILE A 52 -14.12 4.01 -6.36
CA ILE A 52 -13.84 3.85 -7.80
C ILE A 52 -12.99 2.60 -8.01
N ALA A 53 -11.95 2.44 -7.21
CA ALA A 53 -11.06 1.27 -7.28
C ALA A 53 -11.79 -0.02 -6.88
N THR A 54 -12.61 0.02 -5.82
CA THR A 54 -13.45 -1.12 -5.42
C THR A 54 -14.43 -1.49 -6.54
N GLY A 55 -15.03 -0.48 -7.19
CA GLY A 55 -15.90 -0.68 -8.36
C GLY A 55 -15.20 -1.33 -9.54
N VAL A 56 -13.95 -0.93 -9.83
CA VAL A 56 -13.11 -1.56 -10.86
C VAL A 56 -12.88 -3.05 -10.55
N ALA A 57 -12.57 -3.40 -9.29
CA ALA A 57 -12.41 -4.81 -8.91
C ALA A 57 -13.67 -5.62 -9.20
N ILE A 58 -14.83 -5.15 -8.75
CA ILE A 58 -16.12 -5.84 -8.95
C ILE A 58 -16.49 -5.94 -10.43
N ASP A 59 -16.21 -4.91 -11.22
CA ASP A 59 -16.43 -4.95 -12.67
C ASP A 59 -15.57 -6.01 -13.37
N VAL A 60 -14.32 -6.20 -12.94
CA VAL A 60 -13.46 -7.27 -13.44
C VAL A 60 -14.00 -8.65 -13.07
N LEU A 61 -14.39 -8.84 -11.80
CA LEU A 61 -14.99 -10.10 -11.33
C LEU A 61 -16.27 -10.46 -12.10
N ARG A 62 -17.19 -9.50 -12.28
CA ARG A 62 -18.44 -9.67 -13.04
C ARG A 62 -18.22 -10.06 -14.50
N ARG A 63 -17.13 -9.60 -15.10
CA ARG A 63 -16.73 -9.97 -16.46
C ARG A 63 -16.01 -11.31 -16.55
N GLY A 64 -15.85 -12.01 -15.45
CA GLY A 64 -15.27 -13.35 -15.39
C GLY A 64 -13.77 -13.40 -15.07
N GLY A 65 -13.14 -12.25 -14.78
CA GLY A 65 -11.79 -12.21 -14.21
C GLY A 65 -11.76 -12.82 -12.81
N ASN A 66 -10.60 -13.27 -12.36
CA ASN A 66 -10.40 -13.82 -11.04
C ASN A 66 -9.94 -12.76 -10.02
N ALA A 67 -9.72 -13.18 -8.76
CA ALA A 67 -9.32 -12.29 -7.67
C ALA A 67 -7.99 -11.55 -7.94
N VAL A 68 -7.04 -12.19 -8.64
CA VAL A 68 -5.74 -11.57 -8.99
C VAL A 68 -5.91 -10.51 -10.07
N ASP A 69 -6.70 -10.80 -11.09
CA ASP A 69 -7.05 -9.85 -12.15
C ASP A 69 -7.69 -8.59 -11.57
N ALA A 70 -8.67 -8.81 -10.69
CA ALA A 70 -9.40 -7.73 -10.01
C ALA A 70 -8.51 -6.92 -9.08
N ALA A 71 -7.60 -7.58 -8.34
CA ALA A 71 -6.65 -6.91 -7.45
C ALA A 71 -5.67 -6.02 -8.22
N VAL A 72 -5.12 -6.49 -9.33
CA VAL A 72 -4.20 -5.69 -10.18
C VAL A 72 -4.95 -4.51 -10.80
N ALA A 73 -6.16 -4.71 -11.34
CA ALA A 73 -6.94 -3.64 -11.94
C ALA A 73 -7.34 -2.57 -10.91
N ALA A 74 -7.75 -2.98 -9.69
CA ALA A 74 -8.06 -2.06 -8.60
C ALA A 74 -6.82 -1.32 -8.10
N ALA A 75 -5.67 -1.99 -7.99
CA ALA A 75 -4.42 -1.37 -7.60
C ALA A 75 -3.97 -0.31 -8.63
N ALA A 76 -4.13 -0.58 -9.93
CA ALA A 76 -3.87 0.41 -10.97
C ALA A 76 -4.83 1.61 -10.86
N ALA A 77 -6.11 1.38 -10.50
CA ALA A 77 -7.07 2.45 -10.27
C ALA A 77 -6.72 3.28 -9.03
N LEU A 78 -6.29 2.64 -7.91
CA LEU A 78 -5.79 3.33 -6.72
C LEU A 78 -4.59 4.22 -7.05
N GLY A 79 -3.67 3.79 -7.91
CA GLY A 79 -2.57 4.63 -8.39
C GLY A 79 -3.01 5.89 -9.14
N VAL A 80 -4.29 5.97 -9.56
CA VAL A 80 -4.88 7.19 -10.16
C VAL A 80 -5.63 8.02 -9.13
N VAL A 81 -6.49 7.39 -8.30
CA VAL A 81 -7.41 8.09 -7.40
C VAL A 81 -6.84 8.31 -5.99
N GLU A 82 -5.82 7.54 -5.59
CA GLU A 82 -5.07 7.65 -4.33
C GLU A 82 -3.55 7.67 -4.56
N PRO A 83 -3.05 8.55 -5.45
CA PRO A 83 -1.66 8.52 -5.92
C PRO A 83 -0.62 8.87 -4.85
N PHE A 84 -1.07 9.40 -3.71
CA PHE A 84 -0.19 9.81 -2.61
C PHE A 84 0.22 8.66 -1.69
N SER A 85 -0.48 7.53 -1.77
CA SER A 85 -0.21 6.34 -0.94
C SER A 85 0.38 5.18 -1.74
N CYS A 86 0.17 5.12 -3.06
CA CYS A 86 0.58 4.00 -3.91
C CYS A 86 0.70 4.39 -5.40
N GLY A 87 1.19 3.47 -6.23
CA GLY A 87 1.22 3.65 -7.68
C GLY A 87 2.42 2.97 -8.35
N LEU A 88 2.63 3.29 -9.64
CA LEU A 88 3.72 2.73 -10.46
C LEU A 88 5.11 3.00 -9.88
N GLY A 89 5.29 4.14 -9.22
CA GLY A 89 6.57 4.54 -8.65
C GLY A 89 6.91 3.88 -7.31
N GLY A 90 6.08 2.96 -6.82
CA GLY A 90 6.20 2.29 -5.54
C GLY A 90 6.45 0.79 -5.62
N GLY A 91 6.14 0.08 -4.53
CA GLY A 91 6.24 -1.37 -4.39
C GLY A 91 5.25 -1.93 -3.39
N GLY A 92 5.35 -3.23 -3.08
CA GLY A 92 4.43 -3.85 -2.15
C GLY A 92 4.52 -5.36 -2.07
N PHE A 93 3.58 -5.95 -1.35
CA PHE A 93 3.50 -7.40 -1.12
C PHE A 93 2.08 -7.92 -1.34
N MET A 94 1.98 -9.00 -2.09
CA MET A 94 0.72 -9.69 -2.38
C MET A 94 0.75 -11.09 -1.76
N VAL A 95 -0.28 -11.40 -0.96
CA VAL A 95 -0.57 -12.73 -0.42
C VAL A 95 -1.77 -13.27 -1.14
N ILE A 96 -1.63 -14.46 -1.75
CA ILE A 96 -2.61 -15.06 -2.64
C ILE A 96 -2.94 -16.47 -2.15
N TYR A 97 -4.20 -16.74 -1.84
CA TYR A 97 -4.70 -18.11 -1.73
C TYR A 97 -5.22 -18.55 -3.10
N SER A 98 -4.64 -19.61 -3.64
CA SER A 98 -5.10 -20.26 -4.87
C SER A 98 -6.02 -21.42 -4.54
N ALA A 99 -7.28 -21.30 -4.90
CA ALA A 99 -8.28 -22.37 -4.68
C ALA A 99 -7.93 -23.62 -5.50
N ARG A 100 -7.34 -23.46 -6.70
CA ARG A 100 -6.86 -24.56 -7.54
C ARG A 100 -5.78 -25.39 -6.84
N ASP A 101 -4.85 -24.71 -6.18
CA ASP A 101 -3.67 -25.34 -5.57
C ASP A 101 -3.88 -25.68 -4.09
N GLY A 102 -4.96 -25.14 -3.47
CA GLY A 102 -5.29 -25.32 -2.06
C GLY A 102 -4.24 -24.75 -1.09
N ARG A 103 -3.47 -23.71 -1.50
CA ARG A 103 -2.39 -23.14 -0.69
C ARG A 103 -2.15 -21.67 -0.93
N VAL A 104 -1.40 -21.05 -0.01
CA VAL A 104 -1.03 -19.64 -0.04
C VAL A 104 0.33 -19.43 -0.70
N PHE A 105 0.40 -18.40 -1.54
CA PHE A 105 1.61 -17.90 -2.21
C PHE A 105 1.85 -16.45 -1.79
N THR A 106 3.11 -16.01 -1.85
CA THR A 106 3.46 -14.60 -1.65
C THR A 106 4.36 -14.09 -2.76
N LEU A 107 4.12 -12.83 -3.15
CA LEU A 107 4.91 -12.10 -4.12
C LEU A 107 5.48 -10.84 -3.46
N ASP A 108 6.79 -10.65 -3.63
CA ASP A 108 7.58 -9.54 -3.11
C ASP A 108 7.94 -8.60 -4.25
N GLY A 109 7.24 -7.48 -4.33
CA GLY A 109 7.54 -6.35 -5.20
C GLY A 109 8.07 -5.14 -4.42
N ARG A 110 8.75 -5.37 -3.27
CA ARG A 110 9.40 -4.31 -2.49
C ARG A 110 10.49 -3.65 -3.30
N GLU A 111 10.65 -2.36 -3.16
CA GLU A 111 11.70 -1.59 -3.79
C GLU A 111 13.09 -2.08 -3.37
N THR A 112 14.05 -1.99 -4.29
CA THR A 112 15.46 -2.26 -3.99
C THR A 112 16.26 -0.97 -3.96
N ALA A 113 17.27 -0.91 -3.10
CA ALA A 113 18.25 0.16 -3.17
C ALA A 113 19.07 0.08 -4.47
N PRO A 114 19.38 1.19 -5.13
CA PRO A 114 20.31 1.21 -6.26
C PRO A 114 21.63 0.51 -5.92
N SER A 115 22.26 -0.13 -6.88
CA SER A 115 23.52 -0.89 -6.70
C SER A 115 24.67 -0.07 -6.12
N ALA A 116 24.64 1.24 -6.33
CA ALA A 116 25.60 2.19 -5.77
C ALA A 116 25.40 2.49 -4.27
N PHE A 117 24.28 2.07 -3.66
CA PHE A 117 24.01 2.32 -2.24
C PHE A 117 25.01 1.60 -1.33
N ARG A 118 25.34 2.25 -0.20
CA ARG A 118 26.26 1.73 0.82
C ARG A 118 25.66 1.95 2.21
N ALA A 119 26.18 1.29 3.22
CA ALA A 119 25.71 1.40 4.61
C ALA A 119 25.70 2.84 5.14
N ASN A 120 26.55 3.71 4.61
CA ASN A 120 26.66 5.12 4.98
C ASN A 120 26.00 6.09 3.97
N SER A 121 25.16 5.62 3.06
CA SER A 121 24.52 6.49 2.04
C SER A 121 23.64 7.60 2.63
N PHE A 122 23.10 7.38 3.84
CA PHE A 122 22.36 8.40 4.59
C PHE A 122 23.19 9.15 5.63
N ILE A 123 24.51 9.02 5.61
CA ILE A 123 25.43 9.82 6.44
C ILE A 123 25.90 11.03 5.64
N ASP A 124 25.72 12.22 6.19
CA ASP A 124 26.24 13.44 5.60
C ASP A 124 27.78 13.47 5.70
N PRO A 125 28.50 13.51 4.57
CA PRO A 125 29.96 13.46 4.59
C PRO A 125 30.62 14.68 5.25
N SER A 126 29.90 15.79 5.37
CA SER A 126 30.43 17.02 5.99
C SER A 126 30.34 16.99 7.52
N THR A 127 29.37 16.30 8.08
CA THR A 127 29.13 16.22 9.53
C THR A 127 29.48 14.86 10.12
N GLY A 128 29.53 13.81 9.30
CA GLY A 128 29.65 12.42 9.75
C GLY A 128 28.39 11.89 10.47
N LEU A 129 27.28 12.63 10.46
CA LEU A 129 26.03 12.27 11.13
C LEU A 129 24.97 11.85 10.10
N PRO A 130 23.95 11.08 10.51
CA PRO A 130 22.81 10.82 9.65
C PRO A 130 22.12 12.11 9.21
N ILE A 131 21.71 12.16 7.92
CA ILE A 131 20.83 13.24 7.44
C ILE A 131 19.50 13.18 8.18
N SER A 132 18.74 14.28 8.19
CA SER A 132 17.41 14.26 8.78
C SER A 132 16.47 13.35 7.98
N PHE A 133 15.49 12.76 8.65
CA PHE A 133 14.48 11.93 7.98
C PHE A 133 13.74 12.71 6.88
N ALA A 134 13.35 13.95 7.18
CA ALA A 134 12.66 14.83 6.23
C ALA A 134 13.49 15.10 4.98
N GLU A 135 14.82 15.24 5.12
CA GLU A 135 15.75 15.40 3.97
C GLU A 135 15.85 14.10 3.17
N GLY A 136 15.86 12.94 3.82
CA GLY A 136 15.82 11.65 3.16
C GLY A 136 14.52 11.45 2.36
N VAL A 137 13.37 11.78 2.97
CA VAL A 137 12.04 11.66 2.35
C VAL A 137 11.93 12.49 1.08
N THR A 138 12.28 13.78 1.13
CA THR A 138 12.11 14.71 0.00
C THR A 138 13.40 14.83 -0.79
N SER A 139 13.82 13.74 -1.42
CA SER A 139 15.06 13.67 -2.19
C SER A 139 15.05 12.55 -3.22
N GLY A 140 15.90 12.63 -4.24
CA GLY A 140 16.20 11.49 -5.11
C GLY A 140 16.90 10.35 -4.37
N LEU A 141 17.64 10.67 -3.28
CA LEU A 141 18.39 9.69 -2.49
C LEU A 141 17.45 8.68 -1.79
N GLY A 142 16.25 9.11 -1.38
CA GLY A 142 15.26 8.25 -0.76
C GLY A 142 14.52 7.30 -1.71
N VAL A 143 14.69 7.49 -3.04
CA VAL A 143 13.94 6.73 -4.05
C VAL A 143 14.55 5.35 -4.27
N GLY A 144 13.78 4.30 -3.98
CA GLY A 144 14.08 2.92 -4.34
C GLY A 144 13.62 2.57 -5.75
N VAL A 145 14.23 1.53 -6.32
CA VAL A 145 13.83 0.99 -7.64
C VAL A 145 12.39 0.46 -7.55
N PRO A 146 11.44 1.03 -8.30
CA PRO A 146 10.02 0.66 -8.17
C PRO A 146 9.75 -0.80 -8.50
N GLY A 147 8.92 -1.44 -7.69
CA GLY A 147 8.59 -2.86 -7.83
C GLY A 147 7.17 -3.16 -8.26
N THR A 148 6.24 -2.22 -8.12
CA THR A 148 4.81 -2.40 -8.42
C THR A 148 4.56 -2.97 -9.83
N PRO A 149 5.17 -2.46 -10.93
CA PRO A 149 4.88 -3.00 -12.26
C PRO A 149 5.30 -4.47 -12.42
N ARG A 150 6.49 -4.87 -11.95
CA ARG A 150 6.92 -6.28 -11.99
C ARG A 150 6.08 -7.19 -11.11
N LEU A 151 5.60 -6.67 -9.96
CA LEU A 151 4.69 -7.42 -9.10
C LEU A 151 3.38 -7.73 -9.81
N TRP A 152 2.79 -6.74 -10.51
CA TRP A 152 1.56 -6.94 -11.27
C TRP A 152 1.74 -7.91 -12.43
N GLU A 153 2.82 -7.78 -13.19
CA GLU A 153 3.18 -8.71 -14.27
C GLU A 153 3.28 -10.14 -13.73
N GLN A 154 4.09 -10.37 -12.70
CA GLN A 154 4.28 -11.69 -12.10
C GLN A 154 2.97 -12.27 -11.54
N ALA A 155 2.11 -11.43 -10.93
CA ALA A 155 0.81 -11.86 -10.42
C ALA A 155 -0.13 -12.30 -11.55
N LEU A 156 -0.24 -11.50 -12.61
CA LEU A 156 -1.08 -11.83 -13.77
C LEU A 156 -0.56 -13.05 -14.52
N ASP A 157 0.74 -13.15 -14.77
CA ASP A 157 1.34 -14.28 -15.51
C ASP A 157 1.14 -15.62 -14.81
N ARG A 158 1.17 -15.62 -13.47
CA ARG A 158 1.09 -16.88 -12.71
C ARG A 158 -0.31 -17.26 -12.30
N PHE A 159 -1.13 -16.29 -12.00
CA PHE A 159 -2.43 -16.50 -11.36
C PHE A 159 -3.58 -15.79 -12.08
N GLY A 160 -3.30 -14.84 -12.98
CA GLY A 160 -4.31 -14.10 -13.71
C GLY A 160 -4.96 -14.89 -14.84
N THR A 161 -6.06 -14.37 -15.34
CA THR A 161 -6.83 -14.92 -16.48
C THR A 161 -7.07 -13.90 -17.58
N ILE A 162 -6.83 -12.61 -17.33
CA ILE A 162 -6.95 -11.54 -18.32
C ILE A 162 -5.57 -10.95 -18.65
N PRO A 163 -5.37 -10.42 -19.86
CA PRO A 163 -4.12 -9.77 -20.23
C PRO A 163 -3.96 -8.43 -19.50
N LEU A 164 -2.70 -8.01 -19.29
CA LEU A 164 -2.32 -6.74 -18.66
C LEU A 164 -3.10 -5.55 -19.24
N ALA A 165 -3.25 -5.48 -20.56
CA ALA A 165 -3.98 -4.40 -21.22
C ALA A 165 -5.45 -4.29 -20.75
N ALA A 166 -6.11 -5.42 -20.48
CA ALA A 166 -7.48 -5.44 -19.95
C ALA A 166 -7.52 -5.00 -18.48
N ALA A 167 -6.52 -5.38 -17.68
CA ALA A 167 -6.42 -4.96 -16.28
C ALA A 167 -6.17 -3.43 -16.17
N LEU A 168 -5.37 -2.83 -17.05
CA LEU A 168 -5.05 -1.40 -17.03
C LEU A 168 -6.11 -0.51 -17.69
N ALA A 169 -6.99 -1.06 -18.56
CA ALA A 169 -7.95 -0.28 -19.34
C ALA A 169 -8.87 0.63 -18.49
N PRO A 170 -9.43 0.20 -17.34
CA PRO A 170 -10.22 1.07 -16.47
C PRO A 170 -9.43 2.29 -15.99
N SER A 171 -8.19 2.08 -15.54
CA SER A 171 -7.31 3.12 -14.98
C SER A 171 -6.88 4.14 -16.04
N ILE A 172 -6.64 3.71 -17.28
CA ILE A 172 -6.41 4.60 -18.42
C ILE A 172 -7.63 5.52 -18.62
N GLY A 173 -8.83 4.96 -18.56
CA GLY A 173 -10.09 5.71 -18.67
C GLY A 173 -10.24 6.75 -17.55
N ILE A 174 -10.04 6.35 -16.30
CA ILE A 174 -10.15 7.22 -15.12
C ILE A 174 -9.12 8.35 -15.19
N ALA A 175 -7.86 8.05 -15.46
CA ALA A 175 -6.80 9.06 -15.54
C ALA A 175 -7.05 10.11 -16.64
N ARG A 176 -7.63 9.68 -17.78
CA ARG A 176 -7.93 10.54 -18.92
C ARG A 176 -9.19 11.39 -18.72
N SER A 177 -10.31 10.76 -18.31
CA SER A 177 -11.59 11.46 -18.14
C SER A 177 -11.64 12.26 -16.83
N GLY A 178 -10.88 11.82 -15.83
CA GLY A 178 -10.83 12.41 -14.50
C GLY A 178 -11.84 11.78 -13.55
N PHE A 179 -11.69 12.15 -12.30
CA PHE A 179 -12.56 11.80 -11.18
C PHE A 179 -12.80 13.04 -10.32
N GLU A 180 -13.85 13.00 -9.51
CA GLU A 180 -14.18 14.08 -8.58
C GLU A 180 -13.25 14.05 -7.37
N VAL A 181 -12.63 15.19 -7.05
CA VAL A 181 -11.75 15.36 -5.89
C VAL A 181 -12.57 15.26 -4.61
N ASP A 182 -12.29 14.27 -3.77
CA ASP A 182 -12.87 14.17 -2.44
C ASP A 182 -12.03 14.92 -1.39
N GLN A 183 -12.54 15.01 -0.15
CA GLN A 183 -11.83 15.68 0.93
C GLN A 183 -10.46 15.07 1.23
N THR A 184 -10.34 13.74 1.16
CA THR A 184 -9.08 13.02 1.43
C THR A 184 -8.00 13.38 0.42
N PHE A 185 -8.34 13.39 -0.87
CA PHE A 185 -7.42 13.80 -1.94
C PHE A 185 -6.97 15.26 -1.74
N HIS A 186 -7.93 16.17 -1.49
CA HIS A 186 -7.62 17.58 -1.22
C HIS A 186 -6.65 17.74 -0.05
N ASP A 187 -6.95 17.12 1.10
CA ASP A 187 -6.16 17.24 2.33
C ASP A 187 -4.75 16.66 2.17
N GLN A 188 -4.61 15.57 1.43
CA GLN A 188 -3.32 14.96 1.13
C GLN A 188 -2.46 15.87 0.24
N VAL A 189 -3.04 16.56 -0.74
CA VAL A 189 -2.32 17.58 -1.52
C VAL A 189 -1.96 18.78 -0.63
N ALA A 190 -2.92 19.32 0.11
CA ALA A 190 -2.72 20.49 0.97
C ALA A 190 -1.63 20.25 2.02
N SER A 191 -1.62 19.09 2.67
CA SER A 191 -0.58 18.72 3.64
C SER A 191 0.81 18.57 3.05
N ASN A 192 0.90 18.33 1.74
CA ASN A 192 2.17 18.22 0.99
C ASN A 192 2.52 19.48 0.20
N GLN A 193 1.69 20.52 0.21
CA GLN A 193 1.84 21.72 -0.61
C GLN A 193 3.23 22.35 -0.46
N ASP A 194 3.77 22.39 0.76
CA ASP A 194 5.07 23.01 1.04
C ASP A 194 6.23 22.33 0.31
N ARG A 195 6.18 21.01 0.10
CA ARG A 195 7.21 20.29 -0.65
C ARG A 195 6.84 20.11 -2.13
N PHE A 196 5.56 20.00 -2.49
CA PHE A 196 5.13 19.84 -3.88
C PHE A 196 5.41 21.07 -4.74
N LYS A 197 5.32 22.27 -4.16
CA LYS A 197 5.62 23.53 -4.87
C LYS A 197 7.07 23.64 -5.34
N ASP A 198 8.01 22.91 -4.70
CA ASP A 198 9.43 22.97 -5.01
C ASP A 198 9.81 22.22 -6.29
N PHE A 199 8.97 21.29 -6.77
CA PHE A 199 9.19 20.48 -7.97
C PHE A 199 8.25 20.89 -9.09
N SER A 200 8.80 21.31 -10.25
CA SER A 200 7.99 21.84 -11.37
C SER A 200 6.92 20.86 -11.84
N SER A 201 7.26 19.58 -12.08
CA SER A 201 6.32 18.57 -12.54
C SER A 201 5.23 18.23 -11.52
N THR A 202 5.56 18.26 -10.23
CA THR A 202 4.60 17.99 -9.15
C THR A 202 3.66 19.17 -8.93
N ARG A 203 4.23 20.38 -8.89
CA ARG A 203 3.47 21.62 -8.79
C ARG A 203 2.47 21.76 -9.93
N ASP A 204 2.92 21.57 -11.15
CA ASP A 204 2.09 21.75 -12.36
C ASP A 204 0.94 20.73 -12.39
N LEU A 205 1.11 19.52 -11.82
CA LEU A 205 0.08 18.49 -11.76
C LEU A 205 -0.88 18.67 -10.58
N TYR A 206 -0.35 18.87 -9.36
CA TYR A 206 -1.14 18.80 -8.12
C TYR A 206 -1.47 20.17 -7.50
N LEU A 207 -0.80 21.24 -7.93
CA LEU A 207 -1.05 22.60 -7.45
C LEU A 207 -1.36 23.56 -8.62
N PRO A 208 -2.35 23.26 -9.47
CA PRO A 208 -2.72 24.13 -10.58
C PRO A 208 -3.22 25.47 -10.03
N GLY A 209 -2.47 26.56 -10.31
CA GLY A 209 -2.77 27.87 -9.73
C GLY A 209 -2.14 28.13 -8.34
N GLY A 210 -1.36 27.18 -7.82
CA GLY A 210 -0.61 27.31 -6.57
C GLY A 210 -1.23 26.60 -5.36
N ASP A 211 -2.48 26.15 -5.47
CA ASP A 211 -3.24 25.53 -4.39
C ASP A 211 -3.70 24.10 -4.73
N ALA A 212 -4.06 23.36 -3.67
CA ALA A 212 -4.66 22.04 -3.81
C ALA A 212 -5.98 22.09 -4.61
N PRO A 213 -6.27 21.11 -5.47
CA PRO A 213 -7.53 21.02 -6.21
C PRO A 213 -8.74 21.09 -5.26
N ALA A 214 -9.72 21.92 -5.58
CA ALA A 214 -10.90 22.07 -4.75
C ALA A 214 -11.73 20.78 -4.70
N VAL A 215 -12.31 20.48 -3.52
CA VAL A 215 -13.26 19.37 -3.36
C VAL A 215 -14.45 19.56 -4.34
N GLY A 216 -14.87 18.51 -5.00
CA GLY A 216 -15.89 18.52 -6.05
C GLY A 216 -15.37 18.90 -7.44
N SER A 217 -14.13 19.38 -7.58
CA SER A 217 -13.52 19.61 -8.89
C SER A 217 -13.10 18.29 -9.56
N ILE A 218 -12.88 18.33 -10.89
CA ILE A 218 -12.44 17.16 -11.63
C ILE A 218 -10.93 17.17 -11.81
N PHE A 219 -10.26 16.22 -11.19
CA PHE A 219 -8.83 15.99 -11.39
C PHE A 219 -8.58 15.03 -12.56
N ARG A 220 -7.60 15.36 -13.42
CA ARG A 220 -7.17 14.54 -14.57
C ARG A 220 -5.67 14.39 -14.57
N ASN A 221 -5.21 13.22 -15.04
CA ASN A 221 -3.78 12.95 -15.20
C ASN A 221 -3.51 12.28 -16.56
N PRO A 222 -3.51 13.07 -17.65
CA PRO A 222 -3.30 12.54 -18.99
C PRO A 222 -1.93 11.89 -19.18
N ASP A 223 -0.90 12.35 -18.46
CA ASP A 223 0.44 11.78 -18.51
C ASP A 223 0.46 10.36 -17.94
N LEU A 224 -0.24 10.13 -16.83
CA LEU A 224 -0.39 8.79 -16.26
C LEU A 224 -1.21 7.88 -17.18
N ALA A 225 -2.29 8.41 -17.80
CA ALA A 225 -3.06 7.67 -18.80
C ALA A 225 -2.16 7.21 -19.96
N GLN A 226 -1.28 8.09 -20.45
CA GLN A 226 -0.32 7.75 -21.51
C GLN A 226 0.69 6.72 -21.03
N THR A 227 1.18 6.82 -19.80
CA THR A 227 2.09 5.83 -19.22
C THR A 227 1.41 4.46 -19.15
N TYR A 228 0.20 4.36 -18.59
CA TYR A 228 -0.55 3.10 -18.58
C TYR A 228 -0.83 2.55 -19.98
N GLN A 229 -1.11 3.41 -20.96
CA GLN A 229 -1.27 2.97 -22.36
C GLN A 229 0.01 2.37 -22.93
N THR A 230 1.16 2.97 -22.65
CA THR A 230 2.46 2.43 -23.06
C THR A 230 2.68 1.03 -22.46
N LEU A 231 2.39 0.85 -21.14
CA LEU A 231 2.52 -0.44 -20.48
C LEU A 231 1.50 -1.47 -21.01
N ALA A 232 0.27 -1.06 -21.29
CA ALA A 232 -0.77 -1.92 -21.86
C ALA A 232 -0.40 -2.44 -23.27
N GLY A 233 0.31 -1.61 -24.05
CA GLY A 233 0.69 -1.96 -25.42
C GLY A 233 2.03 -2.70 -25.56
N HIS A 234 2.96 -2.48 -24.63
CA HIS A 234 4.34 -2.94 -24.76
C HIS A 234 4.80 -3.82 -23.58
N GLY A 235 3.93 -4.10 -22.59
CA GLY A 235 4.28 -4.85 -21.39
C GLY A 235 5.07 -4.03 -20.36
N MET A 236 5.36 -4.66 -19.21
CA MET A 236 6.07 -3.99 -18.12
C MET A 236 7.56 -3.73 -18.41
N ASP A 237 8.15 -4.37 -19.42
CA ASP A 237 9.51 -4.06 -19.89
C ASP A 237 9.63 -2.59 -20.34
N ALA A 238 8.55 -1.98 -20.83
CA ALA A 238 8.53 -0.57 -21.19
C ALA A 238 8.66 0.38 -19.98
N PHE A 239 8.40 -0.09 -18.76
CA PHE A 239 8.64 0.67 -17.53
C PHE A 239 10.11 0.62 -17.12
N TYR A 240 10.73 -0.55 -17.22
CA TYR A 240 12.11 -0.81 -16.78
C TYR A 240 13.16 -0.52 -17.86
N GLY A 241 12.72 -0.19 -19.07
CA GLY A 241 13.55 0.19 -20.20
C GLY A 241 13.00 1.38 -20.97
N GLY A 242 13.75 1.87 -21.94
CA GLY A 242 13.32 2.94 -22.83
C GLY A 242 13.02 4.29 -22.14
N ASP A 243 12.02 4.99 -22.65
CA ASP A 243 11.73 6.38 -22.26
C ASP A 243 11.19 6.53 -20.83
N VAL A 244 10.44 5.54 -20.31
CA VAL A 244 9.93 5.60 -18.93
C VAL A 244 11.09 5.45 -17.96
N ALA A 245 11.94 4.45 -18.15
CA ALA A 245 13.13 4.23 -17.33
C ALA A 245 14.07 5.43 -17.36
N ASN A 246 14.35 5.98 -18.54
CA ASN A 246 15.20 7.17 -18.70
C ASN A 246 14.60 8.38 -17.96
N GLY A 247 13.29 8.56 -18.02
CA GLY A 247 12.57 9.60 -17.26
C GLY A 247 12.73 9.44 -15.75
N ILE A 248 12.59 8.21 -15.24
CA ILE A 248 12.78 7.89 -13.81
C ILE A 248 14.22 8.21 -13.38
N VAL A 249 15.21 7.67 -14.09
CA VAL A 249 16.64 7.85 -13.77
C VAL A 249 17.01 9.34 -13.76
N THR A 250 16.61 10.06 -14.81
CA THR A 250 16.88 11.51 -14.91
C THR A 250 16.26 12.26 -13.75
N THR A 251 15.01 11.92 -13.39
CA THR A 251 14.28 12.58 -12.29
C THR A 251 14.91 12.30 -10.92
N VAL A 252 15.36 11.07 -10.70
CA VAL A 252 16.02 10.66 -9.45
C VAL A 252 17.39 11.32 -9.29
N GLN A 253 18.19 11.34 -10.36
CA GLN A 253 19.54 11.93 -10.35
C GLN A 253 19.51 13.48 -10.41
N HIS A 254 18.50 14.04 -11.05
CA HIS A 254 18.33 15.49 -11.26
C HIS A 254 16.87 15.87 -10.96
N PRO A 255 16.46 15.93 -9.68
CA PRO A 255 15.11 16.34 -9.31
C PRO A 255 14.70 17.67 -9.96
N PRO A 256 13.50 17.78 -10.56
CA PRO A 256 13.06 18.91 -11.35
C PRO A 256 12.65 20.10 -10.48
N LEU A 257 13.61 20.69 -9.76
CA LEU A 257 13.39 21.83 -8.89
C LEU A 257 12.95 23.07 -9.68
N VAL A 258 12.05 23.84 -9.09
CA VAL A 258 11.70 25.17 -9.61
C VAL A 258 12.85 26.17 -9.38
N PRO A 259 13.04 27.18 -10.25
CA PRO A 259 13.99 28.23 -10.01
C PRO A 259 13.74 28.93 -8.65
N GLY A 260 14.80 29.04 -7.84
CA GLY A 260 14.72 29.69 -6.53
C GLY A 260 14.23 28.78 -5.38
N ALA A 261 14.01 27.49 -5.60
CA ALA A 261 13.77 26.55 -4.51
C ALA A 261 14.97 26.53 -3.55
N THR A 262 14.66 26.59 -2.25
CA THR A 262 15.69 26.62 -1.19
C THR A 262 15.85 25.31 -0.44
N ARG A 263 14.98 24.32 -0.73
CA ARG A 263 15.04 22.99 -0.12
C ARG A 263 16.32 22.27 -0.53
N ASN A 264 17.02 21.69 0.43
CA ASN A 264 18.15 20.81 0.15
C ASN A 264 17.63 19.46 -0.34
N VAL A 265 17.68 19.24 -1.65
CA VAL A 265 17.22 18.00 -2.30
C VAL A 265 18.44 17.23 -2.80
N ARG A 266 18.74 16.10 -2.15
CA ARG A 266 19.86 15.26 -2.55
C ARG A 266 19.53 14.48 -3.83
N PRO A 267 20.44 14.44 -4.83
CA PRO A 267 20.30 13.56 -5.99
C PRO A 267 20.35 12.09 -5.55
N GLY A 268 19.61 11.24 -6.26
CA GLY A 268 19.63 9.80 -6.03
C GLY A 268 20.70 9.09 -6.85
N LEU A 269 20.88 7.80 -6.57
CA LEU A 269 21.94 6.98 -7.14
C LEU A 269 21.44 5.95 -8.17
N MET A 270 20.16 5.95 -8.50
CA MET A 270 19.53 4.99 -9.41
C MET A 270 20.07 5.14 -10.83
N THR A 271 20.36 4.00 -11.47
CA THR A 271 20.81 3.91 -12.86
C THR A 271 19.81 3.12 -13.71
N ALA A 272 19.92 3.20 -15.03
CA ALA A 272 19.14 2.37 -15.94
C ALA A 272 19.40 0.87 -15.72
N GLY A 273 20.62 0.50 -15.31
CA GLY A 273 20.97 -0.89 -14.97
C GLY A 273 20.22 -1.40 -13.74
N ASP A 274 20.00 -0.55 -12.73
CA ASP A 274 19.22 -0.91 -11.54
C ASP A 274 17.75 -1.20 -11.90
N LEU A 275 17.15 -0.37 -12.76
CA LEU A 275 15.80 -0.60 -13.28
C LEU A 275 15.74 -1.90 -14.09
N ALA A 276 16.61 -2.06 -15.10
CA ALA A 276 16.60 -3.21 -16.01
C ALA A 276 16.81 -4.56 -15.28
N SER A 277 17.53 -4.57 -14.16
CA SER A 277 17.80 -5.77 -13.38
C SER A 277 16.76 -6.09 -12.32
N TYR A 278 15.79 -5.19 -12.07
CA TYR A 278 14.79 -5.41 -11.03
C TYR A 278 13.88 -6.60 -11.33
N GLN A 279 13.66 -7.42 -10.30
CA GLN A 279 12.74 -8.57 -10.35
C GLN A 279 11.84 -8.57 -9.11
N ALA A 280 10.55 -8.85 -9.32
CA ALA A 280 9.68 -9.26 -8.23
C ALA A 280 9.99 -10.72 -7.85
N ILE A 281 9.91 -11.06 -6.55
CA ILE A 281 10.38 -12.35 -6.03
C ILE A 281 9.21 -13.11 -5.42
N SER A 282 9.13 -14.43 -5.68
CA SER A 282 8.26 -15.31 -4.90
C SER A 282 8.97 -15.73 -3.62
N ARG A 283 8.33 -15.49 -2.47
CA ARG A 283 8.86 -15.89 -1.16
C ARG A 283 7.94 -16.91 -0.50
N ALA A 284 8.45 -17.64 0.48
CA ALA A 284 7.58 -18.42 1.37
C ALA A 284 6.80 -17.46 2.28
N PRO A 285 5.48 -17.67 2.49
CA PRO A 285 4.73 -16.92 3.49
C PRO A 285 5.25 -17.19 4.90
N THR A 286 5.00 -16.29 5.84
CA THR A 286 4.95 -16.67 7.26
C THR A 286 3.70 -17.51 7.48
N ASP A 287 3.84 -18.56 8.27
CA ASP A 287 2.77 -19.50 8.63
C ASP A 287 2.82 -19.70 10.14
N VAL A 288 1.76 -19.31 10.83
CA VAL A 288 1.61 -19.54 12.27
C VAL A 288 0.24 -20.15 12.57
N ARG A 289 0.23 -21.14 13.46
CA ARG A 289 -1.02 -21.66 14.03
C ARG A 289 -1.39 -20.85 15.26
N TYR A 290 -2.67 -20.47 15.32
CA TYR A 290 -3.25 -19.72 16.44
C TYR A 290 -4.71 -20.11 16.63
N ARG A 291 -5.10 -20.58 17.79
CA ARG A 291 -6.49 -21.01 18.11
C ARG A 291 -7.09 -22.02 17.11
N GLY A 292 -6.26 -22.85 16.52
CA GLY A 292 -6.69 -23.81 15.50
C GLY A 292 -6.88 -23.21 14.09
N TYR A 293 -6.53 -21.94 13.90
CA TYR A 293 -6.42 -21.28 12.59
C TYR A 293 -4.98 -21.35 12.07
N GLU A 294 -4.85 -21.32 10.75
CA GLU A 294 -3.59 -21.14 10.05
C GLU A 294 -3.54 -19.70 9.52
N ILE A 295 -2.59 -18.90 10.00
CA ILE A 295 -2.48 -17.47 9.67
C ILE A 295 -1.27 -17.26 8.79
N PHE A 296 -1.51 -16.89 7.54
CA PHE A 296 -0.50 -16.62 6.53
C PHE A 296 -0.35 -15.13 6.30
N SER A 297 0.89 -14.68 6.19
CA SER A 297 1.21 -13.29 5.84
C SER A 297 2.54 -13.23 5.10
N MET A 298 2.98 -12.01 4.74
CA MET A 298 4.25 -11.81 4.07
C MET A 298 5.43 -12.04 5.02
N GLY A 299 6.40 -12.84 4.56
CA GLY A 299 7.68 -13.03 5.23
C GLY A 299 8.68 -11.86 4.99
N PRO A 300 9.89 -11.92 5.59
CA PRO A 300 10.94 -10.93 5.32
C PRO A 300 11.21 -10.76 3.81
N PRO A 301 11.48 -9.52 3.33
CA PRO A 301 11.83 -8.30 4.05
C PRO A 301 10.65 -7.60 4.75
N SER A 302 9.38 -8.06 4.58
CA SER A 302 8.35 -7.60 5.49
C SER A 302 8.56 -8.19 6.88
N SER A 303 8.53 -7.35 7.89
CA SER A 303 8.48 -7.76 9.28
C SER A 303 7.05 -7.98 9.77
N GLY A 304 6.06 -7.65 8.92
CA GLY A 304 4.66 -7.65 9.32
C GLY A 304 4.18 -9.01 9.77
N GLY A 305 4.25 -9.99 8.88
CA GLY A 305 3.79 -11.34 9.17
C GLY A 305 4.51 -12.01 10.33
N SER A 306 5.83 -11.81 10.45
CA SER A 306 6.61 -12.39 11.56
C SER A 306 6.30 -11.75 12.90
N THR A 307 6.14 -10.41 12.95
CA THR A 307 5.86 -9.70 14.22
C THR A 307 4.43 -9.93 14.71
N VAL A 308 3.46 -9.95 13.79
CA VAL A 308 2.07 -10.37 14.09
C VAL A 308 2.08 -11.82 14.59
N GLY A 309 2.76 -12.72 13.85
CA GLY A 309 2.86 -14.13 14.21
C GLY A 309 3.49 -14.37 15.56
N GLU A 310 4.59 -13.72 15.88
CA GLU A 310 5.26 -13.79 17.18
C GLU A 310 4.33 -13.31 18.32
N ALA A 311 3.68 -12.15 18.14
CA ALA A 311 2.72 -11.64 19.12
C ALA A 311 1.56 -12.62 19.36
N LEU A 312 1.00 -13.21 18.30
CA LEU A 312 -0.05 -14.23 18.40
C LEU A 312 0.44 -15.49 19.12
N LYS A 313 1.67 -15.96 18.85
CA LYS A 313 2.26 -17.10 19.54
C LYS A 313 2.47 -16.81 21.04
N ILE A 314 2.86 -15.58 21.40
CA ILE A 314 2.91 -15.16 22.82
C ILE A 314 1.52 -15.18 23.42
N LEU A 315 0.51 -14.65 22.75
CA LEU A 315 -0.88 -14.56 23.20
C LEU A 315 -1.58 -15.92 23.29
N GLU A 316 -1.17 -16.93 22.52
CA GLU A 316 -1.79 -18.25 22.49
C GLU A 316 -1.82 -18.94 23.84
N GLY A 317 -0.89 -18.61 24.74
CA GLY A 317 -0.84 -19.15 26.10
C GLY A 317 -1.86 -18.58 27.08
N PHE A 318 -2.68 -17.60 26.68
CA PHE A 318 -3.72 -16.98 27.51
C PHE A 318 -5.10 -17.27 26.94
N ASP A 319 -6.10 -17.50 27.78
CA ASP A 319 -7.50 -17.60 27.35
C ASP A 319 -8.12 -16.20 27.32
N LEU A 320 -7.84 -15.47 26.22
CA LEU A 320 -8.23 -14.06 26.08
C LEU A 320 -9.76 -13.87 26.06
N GLY A 321 -10.49 -14.86 25.52
CA GLY A 321 -11.94 -14.80 25.46
C GLY A 321 -12.62 -14.89 26.83
N ALA A 322 -11.95 -15.48 27.82
CA ALA A 322 -12.45 -15.55 29.20
C ALA A 322 -12.07 -14.33 30.05
N LEU A 323 -11.20 -13.44 29.55
CA LEU A 323 -10.72 -12.28 30.29
C LEU A 323 -11.59 -11.03 30.05
N PRO A 324 -11.64 -10.10 31.02
CA PRO A 324 -12.11 -8.74 30.76
C PRO A 324 -11.34 -8.11 29.60
N ARG A 325 -12.03 -7.36 28.73
CA ARG A 325 -11.43 -6.76 27.52
C ARG A 325 -10.17 -5.92 27.84
N ALA A 326 -10.18 -5.17 28.94
CA ALA A 326 -9.00 -4.41 29.36
C ALA A 326 -7.78 -5.31 29.62
N GLN A 327 -7.99 -6.50 30.21
CA GLN A 327 -6.92 -7.46 30.45
C GLN A 327 -6.41 -8.09 29.14
N ALA A 328 -7.31 -8.41 28.21
CA ALA A 328 -6.92 -8.91 26.89
C ALA A 328 -6.11 -7.87 26.10
N LEU A 329 -6.51 -6.59 26.14
CA LEU A 329 -5.76 -5.49 25.55
C LEU A 329 -4.40 -5.27 26.23
N TYR A 330 -4.31 -5.40 27.56
CA TYR A 330 -3.04 -5.36 28.27
C TYR A 330 -2.06 -6.42 27.74
N LEU A 331 -2.50 -7.66 27.64
CA LEU A 331 -1.68 -8.76 27.13
C LEU A 331 -1.26 -8.53 25.68
N MET A 332 -2.15 -7.97 24.84
CA MET A 332 -1.83 -7.59 23.47
C MET A 332 -0.73 -6.52 23.41
N LEU A 333 -0.79 -5.49 24.25
CA LEU A 333 0.22 -4.45 24.30
C LEU A 333 1.58 -5.01 24.77
N GLU A 334 1.59 -5.87 25.78
CA GLU A 334 2.80 -6.52 26.27
C GLU A 334 3.43 -7.44 25.21
N ALA A 335 2.62 -8.28 24.56
CA ALA A 335 3.08 -9.11 23.44
C ALA A 335 3.64 -8.26 22.28
N SER A 336 3.02 -7.11 22.00
CA SER A 336 3.50 -6.17 20.97
C SER A 336 4.86 -5.57 21.36
N LYS A 337 5.08 -5.16 22.60
CA LYS A 337 6.40 -4.66 23.07
C LYS A 337 7.51 -5.68 22.80
N LEU A 338 7.26 -6.92 23.17
CA LEU A 338 8.21 -8.02 23.02
C LEU A 338 8.50 -8.32 21.54
N ALA A 339 7.47 -8.49 20.73
CA ALA A 339 7.60 -8.77 19.30
C ALA A 339 8.27 -7.62 18.53
N TYR A 340 8.01 -6.35 18.89
CA TYR A 340 8.71 -5.22 18.30
C TYR A 340 10.17 -5.08 18.72
N ALA A 341 10.51 -5.50 19.95
CA ALA A 341 11.91 -5.57 20.38
C ALA A 341 12.70 -6.52 19.47
N ASP A 342 12.15 -7.70 19.22
CA ASP A 342 12.78 -8.72 18.38
C ASP A 342 12.77 -8.32 16.89
N ARG A 343 11.67 -7.73 16.40
CA ARG A 343 11.58 -7.13 15.07
C ARG A 343 12.74 -6.18 14.81
N ASN A 344 12.97 -5.24 15.72
CA ASN A 344 13.97 -4.19 15.52
C ASN A 344 15.40 -4.75 15.51
N ARG A 345 15.64 -5.83 16.22
CA ARG A 345 16.94 -6.49 16.29
C ARG A 345 17.24 -7.38 15.08
N TYR A 346 16.26 -8.19 14.64
CA TYR A 346 16.52 -9.34 13.78
C TYR A 346 16.00 -9.17 12.35
N LEU A 347 14.97 -8.35 12.13
CA LEU A 347 14.28 -8.31 10.85
C LEU A 347 14.94 -7.35 9.83
N GLY A 348 15.19 -7.88 8.65
CA GLY A 348 15.73 -7.18 7.49
C GLY A 348 15.55 -8.03 6.24
N ASP A 349 16.19 -7.66 5.14
CA ASP A 349 16.16 -8.42 3.90
C ASP A 349 16.91 -9.75 4.08
N PRO A 350 16.26 -10.91 3.93
CA PRO A 350 16.86 -12.22 4.18
C PRO A 350 17.95 -12.58 3.15
N ASP A 351 18.02 -11.91 2.02
CA ASP A 351 19.07 -12.08 1.02
C ASP A 351 20.38 -11.42 1.46
N PHE A 352 20.34 -10.57 2.51
CA PHE A 352 21.50 -9.82 3.04
C PHE A 352 21.82 -10.12 4.51
N VAL A 353 20.83 -10.56 5.29
CA VAL A 353 21.00 -10.84 6.73
C VAL A 353 20.31 -12.15 7.12
N SER A 354 20.91 -12.88 8.07
CA SER A 354 20.25 -14.06 8.62
C SER A 354 19.09 -13.62 9.54
N VAL A 355 17.86 -13.97 9.13
CA VAL A 355 16.65 -13.74 9.93
C VAL A 355 16.27 -15.04 10.61
N PRO A 356 16.27 -15.15 11.95
CA PRO A 356 15.96 -16.37 12.68
C PRO A 356 14.45 -16.64 12.76
N LEU A 357 13.76 -16.64 11.59
CA LEU A 357 12.30 -16.66 11.50
C LEU A 357 11.67 -17.87 12.21
N GLN A 358 12.24 -19.09 12.04
CA GLN A 358 11.73 -20.29 12.71
C GLN A 358 11.82 -20.17 14.24
N GLY A 359 12.91 -19.58 14.74
CA GLY A 359 13.10 -19.34 16.18
C GLY A 359 12.06 -18.36 16.73
N LEU A 360 11.90 -17.21 16.06
CA LEU A 360 10.94 -16.15 16.46
C LEU A 360 9.50 -16.66 16.51
N LEU A 361 9.11 -17.55 15.59
CA LEU A 361 7.75 -18.10 15.50
C LEU A 361 7.56 -19.43 16.24
N SER A 362 8.58 -19.90 17.00
CA SER A 362 8.48 -21.17 17.73
C SER A 362 7.72 -21.03 19.05
N ASP A 363 7.00 -22.10 19.43
CA ASP A 363 6.28 -22.17 20.70
C ASP A 363 7.21 -22.02 21.91
N ALA A 364 8.42 -22.57 21.83
CA ALA A 364 9.42 -22.48 22.89
C ALA A 364 9.87 -21.02 23.11
N TYR A 365 10.15 -20.28 22.04
CA TYR A 365 10.52 -18.87 22.14
C TYR A 365 9.35 -18.02 22.64
N ALA A 366 8.16 -18.25 22.11
CA ALA A 366 6.95 -17.57 22.55
C ALA A 366 6.69 -17.78 24.06
N ALA A 367 6.93 -18.99 24.58
CA ALA A 367 6.83 -19.29 26.02
C ALA A 367 7.85 -18.50 26.85
N GLN A 368 9.09 -18.36 26.35
CA GLN A 368 10.13 -17.54 27.03
C GLN A 368 9.73 -16.06 27.05
N ARG A 369 9.24 -15.52 25.94
CA ARG A 369 8.78 -14.12 25.85
C ARG A 369 7.55 -13.88 26.73
N ARG A 370 6.58 -14.80 26.72
CA ARG A 370 5.38 -14.77 27.56
C ARG A 370 5.71 -14.71 29.05
N ALA A 371 6.73 -15.43 29.49
CA ALA A 371 7.16 -15.46 30.89
C ALA A 371 7.65 -14.09 31.41
N LEU A 372 7.96 -13.14 30.54
CA LEU A 372 8.32 -11.78 30.91
C LEU A 372 7.09 -10.90 31.24
N ILE A 373 5.91 -11.29 30.80
CA ILE A 373 4.66 -10.52 31.02
C ILE A 373 4.23 -10.71 32.48
N GLY A 374 4.28 -9.62 33.25
CA GLY A 374 3.92 -9.58 34.67
C GLY A 374 2.50 -9.04 34.90
N ALA A 375 2.24 -8.66 36.16
CA ALA A 375 0.98 -8.05 36.57
C ALA A 375 0.87 -6.56 36.20
N THR A 376 1.98 -5.92 35.84
CA THR A 376 2.08 -4.50 35.44
C THR A 376 2.90 -4.37 34.19
N ALA A 377 2.70 -3.24 33.47
CA ALA A 377 3.34 -2.96 32.21
C ALA A 377 4.86 -3.07 32.28
N LEU A 378 5.46 -3.77 31.31
CA LEU A 378 6.89 -3.86 31.14
C LEU A 378 7.50 -2.47 30.91
N PRO A 379 8.66 -2.18 31.52
CA PRO A 379 9.37 -0.95 31.24
C PRO A 379 9.82 -0.92 29.78
N VAL A 380 9.64 0.20 29.11
CA VAL A 380 10.02 0.38 27.72
C VAL A 380 11.25 1.30 27.58
N PRO A 381 12.13 1.06 26.59
CA PRO A 381 12.08 -0.06 25.65
C PRO A 381 12.46 -1.40 26.26
N VAL A 382 11.73 -2.45 25.90
CA VAL A 382 12.09 -3.84 26.25
C VAL A 382 13.31 -4.24 25.43
N ALA A 383 14.27 -4.92 26.02
CA ALA A 383 15.42 -5.46 25.31
C ALA A 383 15.04 -6.79 24.56
N PRO A 384 15.68 -7.08 23.43
CA PRO A 384 16.51 -6.25 22.61
C PRO A 384 15.65 -5.31 21.74
N GLY A 385 15.93 -4.04 21.65
CA GLY A 385 15.22 -3.11 20.78
C GLY A 385 15.79 -1.72 20.85
N ASP A 386 16.00 -1.11 19.68
CA ASP A 386 16.17 0.32 19.53
C ASP A 386 15.03 0.79 18.61
N PRO A 387 14.01 1.52 19.14
CA PRO A 387 12.87 1.94 18.34
C PRO A 387 13.24 3.19 17.56
N SER A 388 13.39 3.08 16.24
CA SER A 388 13.33 4.25 15.36
C SER A 388 11.86 4.59 15.11
N PRO A 389 11.40 5.81 15.41
CA PRO A 389 10.02 6.23 15.14
C PRO A 389 9.89 6.65 13.68
N PHE A 390 9.23 5.85 12.86
CA PHE A 390 8.89 6.23 11.49
C PHE A 390 7.39 6.05 11.27
N ASN A 391 6.75 7.13 10.75
CA ASN A 391 5.37 7.14 10.29
C ASN A 391 5.43 7.05 8.77
N SER A 392 5.12 5.89 8.20
CA SER A 392 4.96 5.72 6.76
C SER A 392 3.49 5.67 6.38
N SER A 393 3.17 6.02 5.14
CA SER A 393 1.85 5.87 4.56
C SER A 393 1.83 4.69 3.59
N THR A 394 0.65 4.06 3.44
CA THR A 394 0.48 2.83 2.67
C THR A 394 -0.98 2.75 2.27
N THR A 395 -1.32 1.95 1.26
CA THR A 395 -2.70 1.55 0.99
C THR A 395 -2.86 0.03 1.06
N HIS A 396 -4.10 -0.44 1.23
CA HIS A 396 -4.42 -1.86 1.25
C HIS A 396 -5.73 -2.14 0.52
N LEU A 397 -5.79 -3.28 -0.17
CA LEU A 397 -7.01 -3.83 -0.75
C LEU A 397 -7.10 -5.34 -0.51
N THR A 398 -8.35 -5.82 -0.43
CA THR A 398 -8.67 -7.25 -0.33
C THR A 398 -9.69 -7.62 -1.41
N VAL A 399 -9.46 -8.73 -2.11
CA VAL A 399 -10.34 -9.23 -3.17
C VAL A 399 -10.52 -10.75 -3.02
N SER A 400 -11.75 -11.23 -3.25
CA SER A 400 -12.03 -12.66 -3.45
C SER A 400 -12.89 -12.85 -4.70
N ASP A 401 -12.83 -14.04 -5.29
CA ASP A 401 -13.66 -14.39 -6.44
C ASP A 401 -14.61 -15.56 -6.12
N ARG A 402 -15.56 -15.80 -7.04
CA ARG A 402 -16.51 -16.92 -6.93
C ARG A 402 -15.87 -18.30 -7.06
N PHE A 403 -14.61 -18.38 -7.47
CA PHE A 403 -13.85 -19.63 -7.61
C PHE A 403 -13.11 -20.00 -6.32
N GLY A 404 -13.16 -19.12 -5.30
CA GLY A 404 -12.52 -19.30 -4.00
C GLY A 404 -11.08 -18.79 -3.90
N ASN A 405 -10.57 -18.09 -4.92
CA ASN A 405 -9.27 -17.42 -4.79
C ASN A 405 -9.41 -16.15 -3.94
N VAL A 406 -8.35 -15.84 -3.20
CA VAL A 406 -8.30 -14.67 -2.32
C VAL A 406 -6.98 -13.94 -2.48
N VAL A 407 -7.04 -12.62 -2.54
CA VAL A 407 -5.88 -11.73 -2.57
C VAL A 407 -5.96 -10.73 -1.42
N SER A 408 -4.89 -10.64 -0.64
CA SER A 408 -4.64 -9.58 0.34
C SER A 408 -3.38 -8.84 -0.14
N TYR A 409 -3.51 -7.57 -0.51
CA TYR A 409 -2.44 -6.81 -1.16
C TYR A 409 -2.22 -5.47 -0.48
N THR A 410 -1.03 -5.28 0.06
CA THR A 410 -0.57 -4.02 0.65
C THR A 410 0.57 -3.46 -0.19
N PHE A 411 0.44 -2.21 -0.64
CA PHE A 411 1.42 -1.55 -1.50
C PHE A 411 1.50 -0.06 -1.20
N THR A 412 2.61 0.58 -1.60
CA THR A 412 2.99 1.87 -1.04
C THR A 412 3.92 2.65 -1.98
N ILE A 413 4.06 3.95 -1.70
CA ILE A 413 5.19 4.80 -2.08
C ILE A 413 5.91 5.35 -0.83
N GLU A 414 5.69 4.75 0.34
CA GLU A 414 6.17 5.00 1.70
C GLU A 414 5.42 6.16 2.38
N GLN A 415 5.88 7.40 2.38
CA GLN A 415 5.16 8.55 2.96
C GLN A 415 3.98 8.99 2.08
N ILE A 416 2.98 9.69 2.67
CA ILE A 416 1.93 10.33 1.86
C ILE A 416 2.58 11.33 0.90
N GLY A 417 2.44 11.07 -0.42
CA GLY A 417 3.09 11.82 -1.48
C GLY A 417 4.51 11.34 -1.83
N GLY A 418 4.97 10.20 -1.29
CA GLY A 418 6.27 9.61 -1.59
C GLY A 418 7.43 10.59 -1.40
N SER A 419 8.36 10.63 -2.35
CA SER A 419 9.45 11.63 -2.38
C SER A 419 8.98 13.06 -2.66
N GLY A 420 7.71 13.26 -3.02
CA GLY A 420 7.19 14.54 -3.49
C GLY A 420 7.47 14.82 -4.96
N ILE A 421 8.12 13.91 -5.69
CA ILE A 421 8.63 14.12 -7.04
C ILE A 421 7.83 13.33 -8.06
N VAL A 422 7.09 14.01 -8.92
CA VAL A 422 6.43 13.41 -10.09
C VAL A 422 7.43 13.27 -11.23
N VAL A 423 7.49 12.12 -11.89
CA VAL A 423 8.28 11.92 -13.11
C VAL A 423 7.68 12.76 -14.24
N PRO A 424 8.41 13.76 -14.80
CA PRO A 424 7.90 14.66 -15.83
C PRO A 424 7.33 13.89 -17.04
N ARG A 425 6.12 14.26 -17.49
CA ARG A 425 5.40 13.63 -18.63
C ARG A 425 5.07 12.14 -18.44
N ARG A 426 5.16 11.62 -17.19
CA ARG A 426 4.77 10.24 -16.84
C ARG A 426 3.64 10.20 -15.81
N GLY A 427 3.43 11.28 -15.06
CA GLY A 427 2.26 11.50 -14.22
C GLY A 427 2.18 10.65 -12.95
N PHE A 428 3.25 10.00 -12.50
CA PHE A 428 3.28 9.26 -11.24
C PHE A 428 4.36 9.77 -10.28
N LEU A 429 4.03 9.73 -8.98
CA LEU A 429 4.96 10.04 -7.91
C LEU A 429 5.98 8.91 -7.74
N LEU A 430 7.22 9.28 -7.44
CA LEU A 430 8.26 8.35 -7.01
C LEU A 430 8.15 8.11 -5.50
N ASN A 431 8.46 6.88 -5.10
CA ASN A 431 8.54 6.48 -3.69
C ASN A 431 9.68 7.19 -2.96
N ASN A 432 9.67 7.12 -1.64
CA ASN A 432 10.81 7.43 -0.78
C ASN A 432 11.18 6.22 0.11
N GLU A 433 10.98 5.02 -0.42
CA GLU A 433 10.99 3.76 0.32
C GLU A 433 12.32 3.44 1.01
N LEU A 434 13.45 3.98 0.49
CA LEU A 434 14.75 3.74 1.11
C LEU A 434 14.89 4.40 2.49
N THR A 435 13.96 5.31 2.84
CA THR A 435 13.91 5.88 4.19
C THR A 435 13.41 4.89 5.25
N ASP A 436 12.89 3.73 4.85
CA ASP A 436 12.60 2.61 5.73
C ASP A 436 13.88 1.85 6.20
N PHE A 437 15.05 2.13 5.60
CA PHE A 437 16.32 1.70 6.18
C PHE A 437 16.62 2.46 7.49
N ASN A 438 17.41 1.86 8.36
CA ASN A 438 18.01 2.57 9.47
C ASN A 438 19.13 3.48 8.94
N PHE A 439 19.10 4.77 9.25
CA PHE A 439 20.12 5.74 8.82
C PHE A 439 21.44 5.58 9.57
N VAL A 440 21.61 4.46 10.28
CA VAL A 440 22.81 4.08 11.00
C VAL A 440 23.37 2.77 10.46
N THR A 441 24.66 2.56 10.63
CA THR A 441 25.34 1.35 10.18
C THR A 441 25.27 0.23 11.23
N GLY A 442 25.50 -1.03 10.82
CA GLY A 442 25.67 -2.16 11.75
C GLY A 442 24.38 -2.79 12.26
N THR A 443 23.22 -2.45 11.70
CA THR A 443 21.93 -3.09 12.02
C THR A 443 21.48 -4.05 10.92
N ALA A 444 20.56 -4.96 11.24
CA ALA A 444 19.96 -5.85 10.24
C ALA A 444 19.31 -5.08 9.07
N ASN A 445 18.81 -3.87 9.33
CA ASN A 445 18.15 -3.00 8.36
C ASN A 445 19.03 -1.81 7.92
N SER A 446 20.36 -1.91 7.97
CA SER A 446 21.25 -0.89 7.38
C SER A 446 21.23 -0.98 5.86
N PRO A 447 21.40 0.16 5.14
CA PRO A 447 21.39 0.20 3.67
C PRO A 447 22.50 -0.64 3.04
N ALA A 448 22.22 -1.21 1.87
CA ALA A 448 23.22 -1.81 0.97
C ALA A 448 22.67 -1.81 -0.45
N GLY A 449 23.56 -1.83 -1.46
CA GLY A 449 23.17 -1.91 -2.87
C GLY A 449 22.39 -3.19 -3.17
N GLY A 450 21.27 -3.08 -3.87
CA GLY A 450 20.37 -4.18 -4.21
C GLY A 450 19.46 -4.65 -3.06
N LYS A 451 19.67 -4.19 -1.84
CA LYS A 451 18.92 -4.58 -0.65
C LYS A 451 17.53 -3.94 -0.63
N ARG A 452 16.53 -4.70 -0.15
CA ARG A 452 15.19 -4.22 0.15
C ARG A 452 15.12 -3.67 1.59
N PRO A 453 14.57 -2.48 1.82
CA PRO A 453 14.36 -1.99 3.18
C PRO A 453 13.28 -2.82 3.88
N ARG A 454 13.43 -2.98 5.21
CA ARG A 454 12.46 -3.67 6.04
C ARG A 454 11.10 -2.97 5.95
N SER A 455 10.04 -3.74 5.72
CA SER A 455 8.67 -3.25 5.70
C SER A 455 7.91 -3.62 6.98
N SER A 456 6.76 -2.95 7.20
CA SER A 456 5.76 -3.33 8.21
C SER A 456 4.45 -3.79 7.57
N MET A 457 4.34 -3.85 6.26
CA MET A 457 3.14 -4.30 5.55
C MET A 457 2.79 -5.73 5.96
N SER A 458 1.51 -5.95 6.31
CA SER A 458 1.01 -7.21 6.88
C SER A 458 -0.24 -7.69 6.15
N PRO A 459 -0.21 -7.87 4.81
CA PRO A 459 -1.33 -8.51 4.12
C PRO A 459 -1.50 -9.94 4.67
N THR A 460 -2.71 -10.28 5.13
CA THR A 460 -2.95 -11.49 5.91
C THR A 460 -4.13 -12.27 5.35
N ILE A 461 -4.01 -13.60 5.29
CA ILE A 461 -5.08 -14.56 4.99
C ILE A 461 -5.12 -15.59 6.11
N VAL A 462 -6.31 -15.85 6.65
CA VAL A 462 -6.57 -16.83 7.71
C VAL A 462 -7.33 -18.01 7.11
N LEU A 463 -6.78 -19.21 7.31
CA LEU A 463 -7.45 -20.44 6.93
C LEU A 463 -7.94 -21.19 8.16
N LYS A 464 -9.00 -21.96 7.96
CA LYS A 464 -9.47 -23.00 8.88
C LYS A 464 -9.73 -24.26 8.06
N ASP A 465 -9.14 -25.37 8.48
CA ASP A 465 -9.25 -26.64 7.76
C ASP A 465 -8.88 -26.50 6.26
N GLY A 466 -7.82 -25.73 5.98
CA GLY A 466 -7.29 -25.47 4.64
C GLY A 466 -8.13 -24.54 3.76
N LYS A 467 -9.22 -23.92 4.29
CA LYS A 467 -10.10 -23.01 3.55
C LYS A 467 -10.00 -21.58 4.09
N PRO A 468 -10.01 -20.54 3.23
CA PRO A 468 -10.06 -19.17 3.66
C PRO A 468 -11.31 -18.87 4.48
N ILE A 469 -11.14 -18.24 5.63
CA ILE A 469 -12.24 -17.72 6.45
C ILE A 469 -12.18 -16.21 6.58
N LEU A 470 -10.97 -15.62 6.44
CA LEU A 470 -10.77 -14.20 6.62
C LEU A 470 -9.54 -13.76 5.82
N ALA A 471 -9.63 -12.61 5.17
CA ALA A 471 -8.48 -11.90 4.60
C ALA A 471 -8.56 -10.44 5.01
N LEU A 472 -7.44 -9.85 5.41
CA LEU A 472 -7.40 -8.46 5.86
C LEU A 472 -6.01 -7.85 5.75
N GLY A 473 -5.97 -6.53 5.89
CA GLY A 473 -4.75 -5.75 6.06
C GLY A 473 -5.07 -4.27 6.27
N SER A 474 -4.04 -3.46 6.37
CA SER A 474 -4.19 -2.03 6.65
C SER A 474 -3.01 -1.24 6.11
N PRO A 475 -3.20 0.02 5.72
CA PRO A 475 -2.15 1.02 5.70
C PRO A 475 -1.78 1.47 7.13
N GLY A 476 -0.70 2.26 7.28
CA GLY A 476 -0.36 2.90 8.56
C GLY A 476 1.10 2.80 8.98
N GLY A 477 2.02 2.44 8.06
CA GLY A 477 3.43 2.28 8.39
C GLY A 477 3.68 1.28 9.50
N ALA A 478 4.51 1.61 10.47
CA ALA A 478 4.82 0.68 11.56
C ALA A 478 3.58 0.27 12.37
N SER A 479 2.51 1.06 12.41
CA SER A 479 1.27 0.70 13.11
C SER A 479 0.40 -0.34 12.35
N ILE A 480 0.72 -0.70 11.12
CA ILE A 480 0.03 -1.77 10.38
C ILE A 480 0.02 -3.07 11.17
N ILE A 481 1.16 -3.44 11.75
CA ILE A 481 1.34 -4.66 12.53
C ILE A 481 0.35 -4.70 13.71
N THR A 482 0.29 -3.63 14.50
CA THR A 482 -0.62 -3.56 15.65
C THR A 482 -2.08 -3.44 15.24
N THR A 483 -2.37 -2.82 14.09
CA THR A 483 -3.72 -2.77 13.51
C THR A 483 -4.21 -4.16 13.13
N VAL A 484 -3.41 -4.91 12.38
CA VAL A 484 -3.76 -6.29 11.99
C VAL A 484 -3.88 -7.19 13.22
N LEU A 485 -2.92 -7.09 14.16
CA LEU A 485 -2.97 -7.85 15.41
C LEU A 485 -4.24 -7.56 16.22
N GLN A 486 -4.60 -6.28 16.40
CA GLN A 486 -5.81 -5.91 17.14
C GLN A 486 -7.08 -6.42 16.46
N ILE A 487 -7.20 -6.32 15.14
CA ILE A 487 -8.36 -6.82 14.40
C ILE A 487 -8.47 -8.34 14.53
N LEU A 488 -7.36 -9.08 14.43
CA LEU A 488 -7.35 -10.53 14.62
C LEU A 488 -7.80 -10.90 16.04
N LEU A 489 -7.28 -10.24 17.07
CA LEU A 489 -7.69 -10.45 18.47
C LEU A 489 -9.18 -10.14 18.68
N GLU A 490 -9.66 -8.98 18.23
CA GLU A 490 -11.07 -8.59 18.39
C GLU A 490 -12.00 -9.57 17.66
N ARG A 491 -11.58 -10.12 16.50
CA ARG A 491 -12.39 -11.05 15.70
C ARG A 491 -12.30 -12.48 16.19
N LEU A 492 -11.08 -13.00 16.46
CA LEU A 492 -10.86 -14.43 16.73
C LEU A 492 -11.00 -14.78 18.21
N ASP A 493 -10.62 -13.89 19.14
CA ASP A 493 -10.67 -14.13 20.58
C ASP A 493 -11.86 -13.44 21.27
N LEU A 494 -12.18 -12.19 20.89
CA LEU A 494 -13.19 -11.38 21.57
C LEU A 494 -14.57 -11.42 20.89
N GLY A 495 -14.73 -12.22 19.82
CA GLY A 495 -16.03 -12.52 19.21
C GLY A 495 -16.70 -11.36 18.47
N ARG A 496 -15.99 -10.28 18.16
CA ARG A 496 -16.54 -9.19 17.35
C ARG A 496 -16.73 -9.64 15.91
N THR A 497 -17.70 -9.02 15.22
CA THR A 497 -17.80 -9.13 13.75
C THR A 497 -16.61 -8.43 13.09
N LEU A 498 -16.25 -8.81 11.86
CA LEU A 498 -15.16 -8.15 11.14
C LEU A 498 -15.36 -6.62 11.00
N PRO A 499 -16.55 -6.10 10.61
CA PRO A 499 -16.79 -4.66 10.61
C PRO A 499 -16.62 -4.01 11.99
N GLY A 500 -17.09 -4.68 13.05
CA GLY A 500 -16.94 -4.21 14.42
C GLY A 500 -15.48 -4.18 14.88
N ALA A 501 -14.67 -5.17 14.50
CA ALA A 501 -13.24 -5.22 14.79
C ALA A 501 -12.47 -4.09 14.04
N ILE A 502 -12.83 -3.85 12.77
CA ILE A 502 -12.25 -2.75 11.96
C ILE A 502 -12.60 -1.38 12.57
N ALA A 503 -13.85 -1.19 13.00
CA ALA A 503 -14.34 0.08 13.55
C ALA A 503 -13.83 0.40 14.98
N THR A 504 -13.33 -0.62 15.71
CA THR A 504 -12.86 -0.45 17.09
C THR A 504 -11.75 0.63 17.17
N ALA A 505 -11.80 1.47 18.21
CA ALA A 505 -10.75 2.43 18.51
C ALA A 505 -9.41 1.71 18.67
N ARG A 506 -8.38 2.20 17.98
CA ARG A 506 -7.08 1.52 17.89
C ARG A 506 -6.07 2.05 18.88
N ILE A 507 -5.23 1.14 19.35
CA ILE A 507 -4.08 1.40 20.20
C ILE A 507 -2.86 0.69 19.59
N SER A 508 -1.69 1.34 19.64
CA SER A 508 -0.48 0.84 18.99
C SER A 508 0.73 1.00 19.90
N GLN A 509 1.23 -0.12 20.42
CA GLN A 509 2.48 -0.18 21.18
C GLN A 509 3.56 -0.85 20.32
N ARG A 510 4.67 -0.13 20.12
CA ARG A 510 5.76 -0.52 19.22
C ARG A 510 7.12 -0.54 19.92
N ASN A 511 7.11 -0.94 21.19
CA ASN A 511 8.25 -0.86 22.10
C ASN A 511 8.75 0.59 22.28
N SER A 512 7.82 1.53 22.31
CA SER A 512 8.05 2.97 22.48
C SER A 512 7.63 3.43 23.87
N SER A 513 8.10 4.60 24.29
CA SER A 513 7.84 5.16 25.63
C SER A 513 6.37 5.37 25.95
N THR A 514 5.52 5.48 24.92
CA THR A 514 4.07 5.59 25.04
C THR A 514 3.37 4.71 24.03
N THR A 515 2.18 4.20 24.37
CA THR A 515 1.24 3.58 23.46
C THR A 515 0.46 4.68 22.73
N GLN A 516 0.52 4.71 21.39
CA GLN A 516 -0.35 5.60 20.60
C GLN A 516 -1.79 5.11 20.70
N ALA A 517 -2.73 6.04 20.89
CA ALA A 517 -4.15 5.73 20.98
C ALA A 517 -4.99 6.78 20.24
N GLU A 518 -6.05 6.32 19.59
CA GLU A 518 -7.01 7.21 18.95
C GLU A 518 -7.87 7.96 19.97
N PRO A 519 -8.41 9.16 19.62
CA PRO A 519 -9.20 9.97 20.54
C PRO A 519 -10.37 9.20 21.18
N ALA A 520 -11.06 8.34 20.43
CA ALA A 520 -12.17 7.55 20.93
C ALA A 520 -11.76 6.57 22.05
N PHE A 521 -10.51 6.14 22.11
CA PHE A 521 -10.01 5.25 23.18
C PHE A 521 -9.90 5.97 24.51
N PHE A 522 -9.62 7.29 24.52
CA PHE A 522 -9.42 8.02 25.77
C PHE A 522 -10.68 8.15 26.62
N GLY A 523 -11.87 7.98 26.04
CA GLY A 523 -13.14 7.94 26.75
C GLY A 523 -13.57 6.56 27.26
N THR A 524 -12.73 5.52 27.07
CA THR A 524 -13.10 4.14 27.44
C THR A 524 -12.66 3.76 28.85
N PRO A 525 -13.36 2.86 29.55
CA PRO A 525 -12.94 2.33 30.84
C PRO A 525 -11.65 1.50 30.72
N GLU A 526 -11.39 0.88 29.59
CA GLU A 526 -10.16 0.14 29.31
C GLU A 526 -8.91 1.00 29.44
N ARG A 527 -8.97 2.27 28.99
CA ARG A 527 -7.84 3.20 29.15
C ARG A 527 -7.44 3.35 30.61
N LEU A 528 -8.42 3.60 31.49
CA LEU A 528 -8.17 3.78 32.94
C LEU A 528 -7.59 2.51 33.58
N ALA A 529 -8.13 1.35 33.18
CA ALA A 529 -7.62 0.06 33.67
C ALA A 529 -6.18 -0.19 33.21
N LEU A 530 -5.83 0.14 31.98
CA LEU A 530 -4.47 -0.02 31.45
C LEU A 530 -3.49 0.97 32.08
N GLU A 531 -3.89 2.22 32.33
CA GLU A 531 -3.08 3.19 33.06
C GLU A 531 -2.79 2.74 34.50
N ALA A 532 -3.78 2.12 35.16
CA ALA A 532 -3.57 1.54 36.50
C ALA A 532 -2.56 0.37 36.50
N LEU A 533 -2.38 -0.30 35.37
CA LEU A 533 -1.34 -1.32 35.14
C LEU A 533 0.01 -0.72 34.74
N GLY A 534 0.12 0.60 34.58
CA GLY A 534 1.35 1.31 34.25
C GLY A 534 1.54 1.66 32.78
N GLU A 535 0.55 1.41 31.90
CA GLU A 535 0.60 1.86 30.52
C GLU A 535 0.51 3.38 30.42
N LYS A 536 1.26 3.95 29.45
CA LYS A 536 1.24 5.39 29.17
C LYS A 536 0.75 5.62 27.75
N PHE A 537 -0.18 6.55 27.56
CA PHE A 537 -0.78 6.82 26.27
C PHE A 537 -0.38 8.19 25.72
N SER A 538 -0.27 8.25 24.38
CA SER A 538 -0.20 9.48 23.60
C SER A 538 -1.31 9.48 22.54
N SER A 539 -1.95 10.63 22.34
CA SER A 539 -3.01 10.75 21.34
C SER A 539 -2.43 10.80 19.92
N THR A 540 -3.09 10.12 18.99
CA THR A 540 -2.87 10.26 17.54
C THR A 540 -4.23 10.34 16.84
N PRO A 541 -4.40 11.16 15.78
CA PRO A 541 -5.69 11.36 15.15
C PRO A 541 -6.35 10.07 14.67
N GLU A 542 -5.57 9.21 14.01
CA GLU A 542 -6.03 7.92 13.48
C GLU A 542 -4.88 6.92 13.35
N ILE A 543 -5.20 5.64 13.34
CA ILE A 543 -4.25 4.53 13.18
C ILE A 543 -4.75 3.60 12.08
N GLY A 544 -4.11 3.67 10.90
CA GLY A 544 -4.42 2.84 9.75
C GLY A 544 -5.79 3.12 9.13
N ALA A 545 -6.18 2.28 8.16
CA ALA A 545 -7.50 2.25 7.50
C ALA A 545 -7.71 0.85 6.93
N ALA A 546 -8.16 -0.08 7.76
CA ALA A 546 -8.17 -1.50 7.42
C ALA A 546 -9.30 -1.86 6.46
N THR A 547 -9.06 -2.87 5.62
CA THR A 547 -10.08 -3.54 4.83
C THR A 547 -9.95 -5.06 4.98
N GLY A 548 -11.05 -5.78 4.77
CA GLY A 548 -11.04 -7.24 4.84
C GLY A 548 -12.28 -7.87 4.22
N ILE A 549 -12.17 -9.18 4.03
CA ILE A 549 -13.24 -10.04 3.55
C ILE A 549 -13.35 -11.23 4.50
N GLU A 550 -14.57 -11.58 4.90
CA GLU A 550 -14.90 -12.74 5.74
C GLU A 550 -15.83 -13.68 4.97
N PHE A 551 -15.50 -14.97 4.98
CA PHE A 551 -16.31 -16.04 4.37
C PHE A 551 -17.23 -16.62 5.44
N LEU A 552 -18.53 -16.49 5.22
CA LEU A 552 -19.55 -16.88 6.19
C LEU A 552 -19.93 -18.36 6.06
N PRO A 553 -20.39 -19.01 7.15
CA PRO A 553 -20.73 -20.44 7.13
C PRO A 553 -21.83 -20.83 6.14
N ASP A 554 -22.73 -19.89 5.80
CA ASP A 554 -23.85 -20.07 4.86
C ASP A 554 -23.43 -19.92 3.37
N GLY A 555 -22.14 -19.74 3.11
CA GLY A 555 -21.60 -19.56 1.76
C GLY A 555 -21.67 -18.14 1.24
N MET A 556 -22.14 -17.20 2.05
CA MET A 556 -22.05 -15.77 1.75
C MET A 556 -20.64 -15.23 2.01
N VAL A 557 -20.36 -14.06 1.45
CA VAL A 557 -19.13 -13.30 1.68
C VAL A 557 -19.49 -11.93 2.23
N LEU A 558 -18.76 -11.51 3.27
CA LEU A 558 -18.84 -10.18 3.87
C LEU A 558 -17.59 -9.41 3.50
N ALA A 559 -17.75 -8.31 2.76
CA ALA A 559 -16.70 -7.33 2.52
C ALA A 559 -16.82 -6.19 3.52
N ALA A 560 -15.71 -5.79 4.14
CA ALA A 560 -15.66 -4.71 5.12
C ALA A 560 -14.48 -3.79 4.82
N ALA A 561 -14.72 -2.48 4.93
CA ALA A 561 -13.74 -1.44 4.81
C ALA A 561 -13.84 -0.48 6.01
N GLU A 562 -12.86 0.34 6.17
CA GLU A 562 -12.81 1.35 7.23
C GLU A 562 -14.04 2.28 7.16
N PRO A 563 -14.82 2.45 8.24
CA PRO A 563 -15.99 3.31 8.19
C PRO A 563 -15.67 4.81 8.27
N VAL A 564 -14.58 5.22 8.90
CA VAL A 564 -14.29 6.64 9.24
C VAL A 564 -12.89 7.08 8.83
N ARG A 565 -11.84 6.33 9.19
CA ARG A 565 -10.42 6.72 8.99
C ARG A 565 -10.12 6.92 7.52
N ARG A 566 -9.31 7.93 7.20
CA ARG A 566 -9.01 8.36 5.82
C ARG A 566 -10.27 8.62 4.98
N GLY A 567 -11.29 9.23 5.59
CA GLY A 567 -12.56 9.53 4.92
C GLY A 567 -13.43 8.31 4.59
N GLY A 568 -13.16 7.17 5.22
CA GLY A 568 -13.84 5.90 4.98
C GLY A 568 -13.35 5.17 3.72
N GLY A 569 -13.49 3.85 3.74
CA GLY A 569 -13.23 2.97 2.60
C GLY A 569 -14.51 2.49 1.93
N SER A 570 -14.38 1.59 0.97
CA SER A 570 -15.49 1.02 0.21
C SER A 570 -15.39 -0.49 0.11
N ALA A 571 -16.51 -1.17 0.34
CA ALA A 571 -16.70 -2.60 0.21
C ALA A 571 -17.84 -2.89 -0.76
N LEU A 572 -17.66 -3.87 -1.64
CA LEU A 572 -18.66 -4.33 -2.59
C LEU A 572 -18.60 -5.84 -2.74
N VAL A 573 -19.71 -6.45 -3.18
CA VAL A 573 -19.81 -7.85 -3.59
C VAL A 573 -20.44 -7.95 -4.97
N GLU A 574 -20.22 -9.06 -5.70
CA GLU A 574 -20.79 -9.22 -7.05
C GLU A 574 -22.32 -9.18 -7.03
N VAL A 575 -22.92 -9.89 -6.07
CA VAL A 575 -24.38 -9.99 -5.90
C VAL A 575 -24.70 -9.65 -4.44
N PRO A 576 -24.98 -8.37 -4.11
CA PRO A 576 -25.37 -7.97 -2.76
C PRO A 576 -26.66 -8.63 -2.31
N GLN A 577 -26.78 -8.89 -1.00
CA GLN A 577 -28.08 -9.18 -0.39
C GLN A 577 -28.97 -7.93 -0.48
N PRO A 578 -30.28 -8.11 -0.70
CA PRO A 578 -31.25 -7.01 -0.71
C PRO A 578 -31.28 -6.22 0.60
#